data_9c4807e445168d99d34f8d645c5b81ec
#
_entry.id   9c4807e445168d99d34f8d645c5b81ec
#
_cell.length_a   1.000
_cell.length_b   1.000
_cell.length_c   1.000
_cell.angle_alpha   90.00
_cell.angle_beta   90.00
_cell.angle_gamma   90.00
#
_symmetry.space_group_name_H-M   'P 1'
#
loop_
_entity.id
_entity.type
_entity.pdbx_description
1 polymer ?
#
loop_
_entity_poly.entity_id
_entity_poly.type
_entity_poly.pdbx_seq_one_letter_code
_entity_poly.pdbx_strand_id
1 'polypeptide(L)'
;MPSEQDIASIPHTLLGKQRLASLADENGDIDSALLAFQWEMDARRTLLAPAGIAEIALRNAIDQEISNWWHNNSFPGTWTDKNIPPEATILKPFVHPTGWEKRASKNLSSKNRPVNHCDLIAHTSFGTWKNMIGNPIAINKNPPTEKKKLDSWNAAKQRDKECALLWKNILFSAFPNIPGRAQRGKISPRAYIGARVSRIAALRNRMFHWDNLTALDIKMRYRDINEVLSAINPLLGTWLDSSYESEINQLIDDKPSWLKPYLSKK
;
A
#
# COMPACT_ATOMS: atom_id res chain seq x y z
N MET A 1 -6.33 36.69 -23.02
CA MET A 1 -7.34 35.69 -22.66
C MET A 1 -7.29 34.62 -23.75
N PRO A 2 -7.26 33.32 -23.41
CA PRO A 2 -7.37 32.26 -24.42
C PRO A 2 -8.73 32.33 -25.12
N SER A 3 -8.78 31.97 -26.41
CA SER A 3 -10.03 31.92 -27.17
C SER A 3 -10.93 30.75 -26.71
N GLU A 4 -12.21 30.75 -27.07
CA GLU A 4 -13.11 29.62 -26.83
C GLU A 4 -12.59 28.31 -27.44
N GLN A 5 -11.95 28.37 -28.61
CA GLN A 5 -11.32 27.23 -29.28
C GLN A 5 -10.11 26.72 -28.50
N ASP A 6 -9.32 27.61 -27.88
CA ASP A 6 -8.21 27.19 -27.01
C ASP A 6 -8.72 26.46 -25.78
N ILE A 7 -9.78 26.97 -25.16
CA ILE A 7 -10.43 26.32 -23.98
C ILE A 7 -11.01 24.97 -24.38
N ALA A 8 -11.69 24.84 -25.51
CA ALA A 8 -12.25 23.57 -25.99
C ALA A 8 -11.19 22.52 -26.33
N SER A 9 -9.94 22.93 -26.61
CA SER A 9 -8.82 22.00 -26.85
C SER A 9 -8.19 21.41 -25.58
N ILE A 10 -8.38 22.04 -24.41
CA ILE A 10 -7.75 21.64 -23.13
C ILE A 10 -8.01 20.17 -22.77
N PRO A 11 -9.25 19.64 -22.84
CA PRO A 11 -9.51 18.24 -22.49
C PRO A 11 -8.69 17.25 -23.32
N HIS A 12 -8.59 17.49 -24.63
CA HIS A 12 -7.82 16.62 -25.53
C HIS A 12 -6.31 16.69 -25.27
N THR A 13 -5.80 17.88 -24.97
CA THR A 13 -4.39 18.08 -24.63
C THR A 13 -4.04 17.46 -23.27
N LEU A 14 -4.93 17.62 -22.28
CA LEU A 14 -4.70 17.15 -20.92
C LEU A 14 -4.83 15.62 -20.79
N LEU A 15 -5.87 15.02 -21.37
CA LEU A 15 -6.22 13.63 -21.14
C LEU A 15 -5.86 12.71 -22.30
N GLY A 16 -5.81 13.21 -23.53
CA GLY A 16 -5.70 12.39 -24.73
C GLY A 16 -6.97 11.60 -25.05
N LYS A 17 -7.10 11.18 -26.30
CA LYS A 17 -8.34 10.54 -26.82
C LYS A 17 -8.77 9.28 -26.04
N GLN A 18 -7.82 8.39 -25.71
CA GLN A 18 -8.14 7.14 -25.03
C GLN A 18 -8.67 7.35 -23.62
N ARG A 19 -8.10 8.31 -22.88
CA ARG A 19 -8.54 8.60 -21.53
C ARG A 19 -9.90 9.30 -21.50
N LEU A 20 -10.11 10.26 -22.39
CA LEU A 20 -11.42 10.88 -22.58
C LEU A 20 -12.49 9.83 -22.84
N ALA A 21 -12.29 8.92 -23.81
CA ALA A 21 -13.23 7.87 -24.13
C ALA A 21 -13.47 6.91 -22.94
N SER A 22 -12.50 6.72 -22.05
CA SER A 22 -12.65 5.84 -20.88
C SER A 22 -13.38 6.50 -19.70
N LEU A 23 -13.52 7.79 -19.69
CA LEU A 23 -14.15 8.60 -18.64
C LEU A 23 -15.52 9.15 -19.05
N ALA A 24 -15.78 9.28 -20.35
CA ALA A 24 -17.05 9.75 -20.87
C ALA A 24 -18.21 8.78 -20.56
N ASP A 25 -19.41 9.31 -20.57
CA ASP A 25 -20.65 8.54 -20.52
C ASP A 25 -20.88 7.71 -21.80
N GLU A 26 -22.03 7.08 -21.92
CA GLU A 26 -22.40 6.26 -23.09
C GLU A 26 -22.51 7.05 -24.40
N ASN A 27 -22.72 8.36 -24.34
CA ASN A 27 -22.79 9.25 -25.49
C ASN A 27 -21.41 9.75 -25.94
N GLY A 28 -20.36 9.50 -25.17
CA GLY A 28 -19.00 9.96 -25.47
C GLY A 28 -18.79 11.46 -25.25
N ASP A 29 -19.63 12.08 -24.40
CA ASP A 29 -19.60 13.52 -24.15
C ASP A 29 -18.35 13.95 -23.42
N ILE A 30 -17.75 15.07 -23.89
CA ILE A 30 -16.52 15.64 -23.32
C ILE A 30 -16.77 16.19 -21.92
N ASP A 31 -17.91 16.82 -21.67
CA ASP A 31 -18.23 17.40 -20.37
C ASP A 31 -18.39 16.30 -19.32
N SER A 32 -19.01 15.17 -19.69
CA SER A 32 -19.07 14.01 -18.83
C SER A 32 -17.68 13.45 -18.50
N ALA A 33 -16.77 13.40 -19.48
CA ALA A 33 -15.39 12.97 -19.25
C ALA A 33 -14.62 13.92 -18.32
N LEU A 34 -14.86 15.23 -18.44
CA LEU A 34 -14.26 16.22 -17.55
C LEU A 34 -14.78 16.12 -16.11
N LEU A 35 -16.08 15.90 -15.92
CA LEU A 35 -16.66 15.65 -14.59
C LEU A 35 -16.08 14.39 -13.94
N ALA A 36 -15.95 13.32 -14.72
CA ALA A 36 -15.31 12.09 -14.23
C ALA A 36 -13.84 12.30 -13.87
N PHE A 37 -13.12 13.08 -14.66
CA PHE A 37 -11.73 13.42 -14.37
C PHE A 37 -11.61 14.31 -13.11
N GLN A 38 -12.50 15.30 -12.95
CA GLN A 38 -12.55 16.10 -11.73
C GLN A 38 -12.78 15.22 -10.50
N TRP A 39 -13.72 14.31 -10.56
CA TRP A 39 -13.95 13.34 -9.49
C TRP A 39 -12.70 12.49 -9.20
N GLU A 40 -11.97 12.04 -10.23
CA GLU A 40 -10.69 11.34 -10.02
C GLU A 40 -9.65 12.20 -9.29
N MET A 41 -9.59 13.50 -9.59
CA MET A 41 -8.68 14.43 -8.92
C MET A 41 -9.05 14.58 -7.44
N ASP A 42 -10.34 14.72 -7.15
CA ASP A 42 -10.84 14.82 -5.78
C ASP A 42 -10.61 13.50 -5.02
N ALA A 43 -10.80 12.35 -5.67
CA ALA A 43 -10.48 11.05 -5.11
C ALA A 43 -8.99 10.90 -4.74
N ARG A 44 -8.09 11.37 -5.60
CA ARG A 44 -6.65 11.40 -5.29
C ARG A 44 -6.34 12.29 -4.09
N ARG A 45 -6.86 13.51 -4.10
CA ARG A 45 -6.68 14.50 -3.03
C ARG A 45 -7.13 13.94 -1.69
N THR A 46 -8.34 13.39 -1.64
CA THR A 46 -8.98 12.90 -0.40
C THR A 46 -8.33 11.62 0.13
N LEU A 47 -7.86 10.71 -0.74
CA LEU A 47 -7.26 9.43 -0.32
C LEU A 47 -5.76 9.51 -0.04
N LEU A 48 -5.06 10.55 -0.51
CA LEU A 48 -3.61 10.64 -0.40
C LEU A 48 -3.14 10.71 1.06
N ALA A 49 -3.76 11.56 1.87
CA ALA A 49 -3.40 11.72 3.27
C ALA A 49 -3.72 10.45 4.10
N PRO A 50 -4.92 9.84 4.03
CA PRO A 50 -5.19 8.55 4.67
C PRO A 50 -4.20 7.44 4.30
N ALA A 51 -3.85 7.31 3.01
CA ALA A 51 -2.89 6.31 2.56
C ALA A 51 -1.47 6.59 3.09
N GLY A 52 -1.06 7.85 3.15
CA GLY A 52 0.21 8.29 3.74
C GLY A 52 0.29 8.03 5.24
N ILE A 53 -0.78 8.29 5.97
CA ILE A 53 -0.90 7.98 7.41
C ILE A 53 -0.73 6.48 7.64
N ALA A 54 -1.41 5.64 6.84
CA ALA A 54 -1.27 4.18 6.94
C ALA A 54 0.18 3.72 6.65
N GLU A 55 0.86 4.34 5.69
CA GLU A 55 2.27 4.04 5.39
C GLU A 55 3.17 4.37 6.59
N ILE A 56 3.00 5.54 7.19
CA ILE A 56 3.80 5.98 8.34
C ILE A 56 3.54 5.09 9.56
N ALA A 57 2.27 4.84 9.90
CA ALA A 57 1.90 4.02 11.04
C ALA A 57 2.39 2.56 10.89
N LEU A 58 2.19 1.97 9.70
CA LEU A 58 2.64 0.61 9.39
C LEU A 58 4.15 0.49 9.53
N ARG A 59 4.89 1.42 8.92
CA ARG A 59 6.34 1.49 8.97
C ARG A 59 6.85 1.53 10.41
N ASN A 60 6.31 2.45 11.20
CA ASN A 60 6.75 2.65 12.58
C ASN A 60 6.40 1.45 13.48
N ALA A 61 5.22 0.84 13.29
CA ALA A 61 4.83 -0.35 14.05
C ALA A 61 5.73 -1.56 13.76
N ILE A 62 6.04 -1.80 12.48
CA ILE A 62 6.95 -2.88 12.07
C ILE A 62 8.37 -2.62 12.57
N ASP A 63 8.87 -1.41 12.39
CA ASP A 63 10.21 -1.04 12.85
C ASP A 63 10.37 -1.20 14.36
N GLN A 64 9.38 -0.75 15.12
CA GLN A 64 9.38 -0.87 16.58
C GLN A 64 9.50 -2.34 17.02
N GLU A 65 8.72 -3.24 16.41
CA GLU A 65 8.75 -4.66 16.81
C GLU A 65 10.03 -5.37 16.37
N ILE A 66 10.58 -5.04 15.22
CA ILE A 66 11.89 -5.56 14.80
C ILE A 66 12.98 -5.03 15.73
N SER A 67 12.93 -3.75 16.11
CA SER A 67 13.89 -3.14 17.04
C SER A 67 13.78 -3.76 18.44
N ASN A 68 12.57 -3.98 18.95
CA ASN A 68 12.34 -4.67 20.21
C ASN A 68 12.92 -6.09 20.17
N TRP A 69 12.64 -6.83 19.11
CA TRP A 69 13.19 -8.18 18.93
C TRP A 69 14.72 -8.16 18.86
N TRP A 70 15.32 -7.18 18.15
CA TRP A 70 16.76 -7.00 18.03
C TRP A 70 17.43 -6.80 19.40
N HIS A 71 16.90 -5.88 20.20
CA HIS A 71 17.41 -5.59 21.54
C HIS A 71 17.22 -6.77 22.50
N ASN A 72 16.07 -7.45 22.45
CA ASN A 72 15.80 -8.61 23.32
C ASN A 72 16.73 -9.80 23.04
N ASN A 73 17.31 -9.87 21.83
CA ASN A 73 18.34 -10.85 21.50
C ASN A 73 19.77 -10.34 21.71
N SER A 74 19.94 -9.14 22.31
CA SER A 74 21.23 -8.53 22.60
C SER A 74 22.12 -8.35 21.37
N PHE A 75 21.54 -8.14 20.18
CA PHE A 75 22.30 -7.88 18.96
C PHE A 75 22.88 -6.45 18.99
N PRO A 76 24.14 -6.24 18.51
CA PRO A 76 24.76 -4.94 18.49
C PRO A 76 24.15 -4.03 17.43
N GLY A 77 24.20 -2.72 17.66
CA GLY A 77 23.75 -1.70 16.69
C GLY A 77 22.26 -1.74 16.41
N THR A 78 21.88 -1.60 15.16
CA THR A 78 20.48 -1.62 14.69
C THR A 78 20.25 -2.70 13.65
N TRP A 79 19.01 -3.14 13.49
CA TRP A 79 18.64 -4.15 12.49
C TRP A 79 18.84 -3.68 11.02
N THR A 80 19.03 -2.39 10.81
CA THR A 80 19.32 -1.79 9.50
C THR A 80 20.81 -1.73 9.17
N ASP A 81 21.68 -2.12 10.08
CA ASP A 81 23.11 -2.10 9.86
C ASP A 81 23.53 -3.12 8.78
N LYS A 82 24.64 -2.81 8.09
CA LYS A 82 25.12 -3.65 6.98
C LYS A 82 25.49 -5.07 7.41
N ASN A 83 25.97 -5.20 8.65
CA ASN A 83 26.44 -6.48 9.19
C ASN A 83 25.38 -7.06 10.15
N ILE A 84 24.49 -7.86 9.58
CA ILE A 84 23.51 -8.60 10.39
C ILE A 84 24.23 -9.81 11.02
N PRO A 85 24.11 -10.00 12.36
CA PRO A 85 24.64 -11.17 13.03
C PRO A 85 24.18 -12.48 12.39
N PRO A 86 25.03 -13.51 12.35
CA PRO A 86 24.64 -14.83 11.80
C PRO A 86 23.34 -15.38 12.40
N GLU A 87 23.10 -15.12 13.67
CA GLU A 87 21.95 -15.57 14.46
C GLU A 87 20.63 -14.88 14.06
N ALA A 88 20.71 -13.66 13.52
CA ALA A 88 19.54 -12.91 13.06
C ALA A 88 19.03 -13.38 11.68
N THR A 89 19.03 -14.70 11.44
CA THR A 89 18.69 -15.34 10.16
C THR A 89 17.30 -15.00 9.65
N ILE A 90 16.36 -14.74 10.57
CA ILE A 90 14.97 -14.42 10.25
C ILE A 90 14.84 -13.08 9.47
N LEU A 91 15.75 -12.14 9.66
CA LEU A 91 15.75 -10.85 8.95
C LEU A 91 16.53 -10.86 7.64
N LYS A 92 17.49 -11.80 7.46
CA LYS A 92 18.33 -11.87 6.25
C LYS A 92 17.56 -11.79 4.93
N PRO A 93 16.41 -12.49 4.75
CA PRO A 93 15.66 -12.41 3.49
C PRO A 93 15.10 -11.01 3.19
N PHE A 94 15.02 -10.14 4.16
CA PHE A 94 14.32 -8.85 4.06
C PHE A 94 15.25 -7.65 4.06
N VAL A 95 16.43 -7.73 4.64
CA VAL A 95 17.32 -6.59 4.84
C VAL A 95 18.23 -6.33 3.65
N HIS A 96 19.02 -7.27 3.19
CA HIS A 96 20.02 -7.03 2.14
C HIS A 96 19.61 -7.33 0.68
N PRO A 97 18.68 -8.28 0.37
CA PRO A 97 18.47 -8.72 -1.00
C PRO A 97 17.83 -7.67 -1.92
N THR A 98 17.13 -6.70 -1.34
CA THR A 98 16.32 -5.74 -2.11
C THR A 98 17.05 -4.44 -2.45
N GLY A 99 18.24 -4.22 -1.90
CA GLY A 99 19.02 -2.98 -2.09
C GLY A 99 18.26 -1.71 -1.66
N TRP A 100 17.32 -1.83 -0.70
CA TRP A 100 16.54 -0.70 -0.21
C TRP A 100 17.43 0.31 0.53
N GLU A 101 18.47 -0.15 1.24
CA GLU A 101 19.44 0.71 1.90
C GLU A 101 20.21 1.58 0.89
N LYS A 102 20.59 1.00 -0.25
CA LYS A 102 21.26 1.76 -1.32
C LYS A 102 20.36 2.85 -1.87
N ARG A 103 19.04 2.56 -2.06
CA ARG A 103 18.08 3.55 -2.51
C ARG A 103 17.87 4.64 -1.48
N ALA A 104 17.66 4.28 -0.21
CA ALA A 104 17.53 5.22 0.88
C ALA A 104 18.78 6.11 1.02
N SER A 105 19.97 5.50 1.02
CA SER A 105 21.25 6.23 1.10
C SER A 105 21.46 7.17 -0.09
N LYS A 106 21.09 6.77 -1.32
CA LYS A 106 21.18 7.64 -2.49
C LYS A 106 20.30 8.89 -2.35
N ASN A 107 19.10 8.73 -1.82
CA ASN A 107 18.19 9.86 -1.56
C ASN A 107 18.68 10.78 -0.41
N LEU A 108 19.60 10.29 0.39
CA LEU A 108 20.20 11.01 1.54
C LEU A 108 21.59 11.54 1.27
N SER A 109 22.18 11.26 0.11
CA SER A 109 23.55 11.63 -0.23
C SER A 109 23.83 13.14 -0.23
N SER A 110 22.81 13.98 -0.26
CA SER A 110 22.92 15.44 -0.12
C SER A 110 23.01 15.92 1.33
N LYS A 111 22.86 15.04 2.33
CA LYS A 111 22.97 15.42 3.74
C LYS A 111 24.43 15.36 4.18
N ASN A 112 24.92 16.46 4.77
CA ASN A 112 26.28 16.58 5.31
C ASN A 112 26.46 15.84 6.66
N ARG A 113 25.80 14.71 6.87
CA ARG A 113 25.92 13.89 8.07
C ARG A 113 25.78 12.39 7.74
N PRO A 114 26.30 11.49 8.57
CA PRO A 114 26.10 10.07 8.41
C PRO A 114 24.61 9.69 8.39
N VAL A 115 24.25 8.76 7.51
CA VAL A 115 22.91 8.19 7.44
C VAL A 115 22.71 7.28 8.64
N ASN A 116 21.65 7.50 9.40
CA ASN A 116 21.30 6.72 10.58
C ASN A 116 20.08 5.81 10.31
N HIS A 117 19.71 4.99 11.30
CA HIS A 117 18.57 4.09 11.26
C HIS A 117 17.26 4.81 10.90
N CYS A 118 16.95 5.93 11.57
CA CYS A 118 15.71 6.67 11.31
C CYS A 118 15.65 7.23 9.88
N ASP A 119 16.78 7.66 9.34
CA ASP A 119 16.86 8.10 7.93
C ASP A 119 16.55 6.95 6.98
N LEU A 120 17.12 5.77 7.21
CA LEU A 120 16.86 4.58 6.39
C LEU A 120 15.39 4.19 6.43
N ILE A 121 14.81 4.13 7.62
CA ILE A 121 13.39 3.82 7.82
C ILE A 121 12.50 4.84 7.09
N ALA A 122 12.77 6.14 7.25
CA ALA A 122 12.00 7.21 6.64
C ALA A 122 12.01 7.16 5.10
N HIS A 123 13.10 6.71 4.49
CA HIS A 123 13.26 6.63 3.04
C HIS A 123 12.98 5.23 2.45
N THR A 124 12.55 4.29 3.28
CA THR A 124 12.15 2.96 2.82
C THR A 124 10.77 2.99 2.17
N SER A 125 10.64 2.34 1.02
CA SER A 125 9.39 2.33 0.27
C SER A 125 8.29 1.51 0.97
N PHE A 126 7.02 1.89 0.77
CA PHE A 126 5.87 1.11 1.24
C PHE A 126 5.92 -0.36 0.79
N GLY A 127 6.45 -0.60 -0.43
CA GLY A 127 6.63 -1.95 -0.96
C GLY A 127 7.50 -2.86 -0.10
N THR A 128 8.51 -2.31 0.59
CA THR A 128 9.37 -3.07 1.50
C THR A 128 8.54 -3.61 2.68
N TRP A 129 7.77 -2.77 3.33
CA TRP A 129 6.91 -3.14 4.47
C TRP A 129 5.84 -4.14 4.07
N LYS A 130 5.17 -3.91 2.93
CA LYS A 130 4.25 -4.87 2.33
C LYS A 130 4.90 -6.23 2.11
N ASN A 131 6.13 -6.26 1.62
CA ASN A 131 6.85 -7.50 1.31
C ASN A 131 7.30 -8.25 2.58
N MET A 132 7.52 -7.57 3.71
CA MET A 132 7.80 -8.22 5.00
C MET A 132 6.59 -8.97 5.54
N ILE A 133 5.40 -8.44 5.39
CA ILE A 133 4.15 -9.10 5.81
C ILE A 133 3.80 -10.23 4.84
N GLY A 134 3.94 -9.99 3.54
CA GLY A 134 3.48 -10.87 2.47
C GLY A 134 1.95 -10.90 2.36
N ASN A 135 1.46 -11.59 1.34
CA ASN A 135 0.03 -11.83 1.15
C ASN A 135 -0.23 -13.29 0.74
N PRO A 136 -0.47 -14.20 1.70
CA PRO A 136 -0.62 -15.63 1.42
C PRO A 136 -1.85 -15.95 0.56
N ILE A 137 -2.86 -15.08 0.53
CA ILE A 137 -4.07 -15.28 -0.29
C ILE A 137 -3.75 -15.11 -1.78
N ALA A 138 -2.76 -14.29 -2.12
CA ALA A 138 -2.37 -14.03 -3.50
C ALA A 138 -1.57 -15.19 -4.16
N ILE A 139 -1.18 -16.19 -3.38
CA ILE A 139 -0.36 -17.30 -3.89
C ILE A 139 -1.28 -18.45 -4.32
N ASN A 140 -1.22 -18.80 -5.60
CA ASN A 140 -1.97 -19.95 -6.11
C ASN A 140 -1.57 -21.22 -5.34
N LYS A 141 -2.58 -21.99 -4.90
CA LYS A 141 -2.36 -23.24 -4.17
C LYS A 141 -1.79 -24.35 -5.03
N ASN A 142 -2.13 -24.37 -6.33
CA ASN A 142 -1.72 -25.39 -7.26
C ASN A 142 -0.46 -24.95 -8.03
N PRO A 143 0.58 -25.81 -8.13
CA PRO A 143 1.76 -25.49 -8.91
C PRO A 143 1.39 -25.46 -10.41
N PRO A 144 1.94 -24.49 -11.17
CA PRO A 144 1.78 -24.47 -12.61
C PRO A 144 2.65 -25.56 -13.27
N THR A 145 2.23 -26.04 -14.42
CA THR A 145 2.94 -27.07 -15.19
C THR A 145 4.10 -26.52 -16.01
N GLU A 146 4.03 -25.24 -16.40
CA GLU A 146 5.07 -24.58 -17.19
C GLU A 146 6.28 -24.25 -16.32
N LYS A 147 7.49 -24.67 -16.72
CA LYS A 147 8.74 -24.56 -15.96
C LYS A 147 9.01 -23.14 -15.45
N LYS A 148 8.95 -22.13 -16.32
CA LYS A 148 9.19 -20.72 -15.93
C LYS A 148 8.20 -20.21 -14.89
N LYS A 149 6.94 -20.60 -14.99
CA LYS A 149 5.89 -20.26 -14.00
C LYS A 149 6.09 -21.05 -12.71
N LEU A 150 6.57 -22.29 -12.81
CA LEU A 150 6.89 -23.12 -11.65
C LEU A 150 8.04 -22.55 -10.83
N ASP A 151 9.11 -22.06 -11.45
CA ASP A 151 10.23 -21.40 -10.75
C ASP A 151 9.76 -20.15 -10.00
N SER A 152 8.94 -19.31 -10.65
CA SER A 152 8.35 -18.13 -10.03
C SER A 152 7.40 -18.50 -8.88
N TRP A 153 6.63 -19.57 -9.02
CA TRP A 153 5.73 -20.08 -7.99
C TRP A 153 6.52 -20.62 -6.78
N ASN A 154 7.61 -21.38 -7.02
CA ASN A 154 8.49 -21.87 -5.97
C ASN A 154 9.14 -20.71 -5.19
N ALA A 155 9.61 -19.68 -5.88
CA ALA A 155 10.16 -18.49 -5.26
C ALA A 155 9.10 -17.75 -4.39
N ALA A 156 7.87 -17.61 -4.90
CA ALA A 156 6.77 -17.02 -4.14
C ALA A 156 6.41 -17.85 -2.89
N LYS A 157 6.40 -19.18 -3.00
CA LYS A 157 6.17 -20.09 -1.85
C LYS A 157 7.27 -20.01 -0.81
N GLN A 158 8.55 -19.95 -1.25
CA GLN A 158 9.67 -19.77 -0.34
C GLN A 158 9.57 -18.43 0.38
N ARG A 159 9.28 -17.35 -0.35
CA ARG A 159 9.07 -16.03 0.25
C ARG A 159 7.91 -16.00 1.23
N ASP A 160 6.83 -16.71 0.95
CA ASP A 160 5.70 -16.81 1.87
C ASP A 160 6.05 -17.52 3.19
N LYS A 161 6.90 -18.57 3.14
CA LYS A 161 7.43 -19.22 4.34
C LYS A 161 8.28 -18.27 5.19
N GLU A 162 9.15 -17.47 4.55
CA GLU A 162 9.97 -16.46 5.22
C GLU A 162 9.10 -15.39 5.88
N CYS A 163 8.09 -14.87 5.16
CA CYS A 163 7.13 -13.93 5.72
C CYS A 163 6.32 -14.53 6.88
N ALA A 164 5.93 -15.82 6.79
CA ALA A 164 5.20 -16.50 7.86
C ALA A 164 6.06 -16.65 9.12
N LEU A 165 7.34 -16.95 8.96
CA LEU A 165 8.30 -17.05 10.05
C LEU A 165 8.52 -15.70 10.72
N LEU A 166 8.77 -14.64 9.93
CA LEU A 166 8.91 -13.27 10.41
C LEU A 166 7.65 -12.79 11.14
N TRP A 167 6.46 -13.06 10.57
CA TRP A 167 5.18 -12.74 11.18
C TRP A 167 5.03 -13.40 12.54
N LYS A 168 5.24 -14.72 12.61
CA LYS A 168 5.04 -15.51 13.83
C LYS A 168 5.93 -15.04 14.99
N ASN A 169 7.19 -14.69 14.70
CA ASN A 169 8.18 -14.41 15.72
C ASN A 169 8.31 -12.92 16.08
N ILE A 170 7.90 -12.01 15.17
CA ILE A 170 8.13 -10.58 15.35
C ILE A 170 6.88 -9.76 15.00
N LEU A 171 6.39 -9.82 13.75
CA LEU A 171 5.45 -8.83 13.26
C LEU A 171 4.02 -8.96 13.81
N PHE A 172 3.64 -10.11 14.38
CA PHE A 172 2.31 -10.28 14.97
C PHE A 172 2.05 -9.25 16.09
N SER A 173 3.08 -8.93 16.87
CA SER A 173 3.02 -7.95 17.95
C SER A 173 2.78 -6.51 17.47
N ALA A 174 3.12 -6.19 16.22
CA ALA A 174 2.81 -4.89 15.62
C ALA A 174 1.29 -4.65 15.41
N PHE A 175 0.48 -5.70 15.55
CA PHE A 175 -0.96 -5.64 15.30
C PHE A 175 -1.77 -6.25 16.45
N PRO A 176 -1.65 -5.72 17.69
CA PRO A 176 -2.26 -6.33 18.89
C PRO A 176 -3.79 -6.29 18.86
N ASN A 177 -4.40 -5.46 18.01
CA ASN A 177 -5.84 -5.23 17.98
C ASN A 177 -6.51 -5.83 16.73
N ILE A 178 -5.94 -6.88 16.13
CA ILE A 178 -6.60 -7.59 15.03
C ILE A 178 -7.97 -8.11 15.51
N PRO A 179 -9.07 -7.82 14.78
CA PRO A 179 -10.40 -8.22 15.19
C PRO A 179 -10.52 -9.72 15.46
N GLY A 180 -11.19 -10.11 16.55
CA GLY A 180 -11.37 -11.51 16.95
C GLY A 180 -12.04 -12.38 15.88
N ARG A 181 -12.83 -11.78 14.96
CA ARG A 181 -13.36 -12.47 13.77
C ARG A 181 -12.25 -12.97 12.83
N ALA A 182 -11.15 -12.20 12.69
CA ALA A 182 -10.00 -12.62 11.91
C ALA A 182 -9.19 -13.70 12.64
N GLN A 183 -9.12 -13.62 13.98
CA GLN A 183 -8.42 -14.61 14.79
C GLN A 183 -9.16 -15.97 14.84
N ARG A 184 -10.51 -15.95 14.77
CA ARG A 184 -11.38 -17.14 14.83
C ARG A 184 -11.91 -17.59 13.46
N GLY A 185 -11.60 -16.83 12.40
CA GLY A 185 -12.14 -17.04 11.07
C GLY A 185 -11.29 -17.97 10.19
N LYS A 186 -11.79 -18.20 8.97
CA LYS A 186 -11.09 -18.98 7.92
C LYS A 186 -9.83 -18.30 7.39
N ILE A 187 -9.60 -17.02 7.74
CA ILE A 187 -8.49 -16.19 7.24
C ILE A 187 -7.55 -15.95 8.41
N SER A 188 -6.27 -16.32 8.26
CA SER A 188 -5.27 -16.07 9.31
C SER A 188 -5.05 -14.57 9.55
N PRO A 189 -4.64 -14.14 10.76
CA PRO A 189 -4.29 -12.75 11.07
C PRO A 189 -3.32 -12.13 10.06
N ARG A 190 -2.28 -12.85 9.63
CA ARG A 190 -1.34 -12.39 8.60
C ARG A 190 -2.03 -12.16 7.26
N ALA A 191 -2.89 -13.08 6.84
CA ALA A 191 -3.64 -12.94 5.61
C ALA A 191 -4.62 -11.74 5.65
N TYR A 192 -5.23 -11.51 6.81
CA TYR A 192 -6.11 -10.37 7.05
C TYR A 192 -5.39 -9.03 6.83
N ILE A 193 -4.23 -8.84 7.48
CA ILE A 193 -3.42 -7.63 7.35
C ILE A 193 -2.75 -7.57 5.98
N GLY A 194 -2.13 -8.64 5.51
CA GLY A 194 -1.39 -8.67 4.25
C GLY A 194 -2.24 -8.36 3.03
N ALA A 195 -3.49 -8.81 3.00
CA ALA A 195 -4.42 -8.48 1.92
C ALA A 195 -4.75 -6.98 1.88
N ARG A 196 -5.00 -6.36 3.06
CA ARG A 196 -5.29 -4.92 3.17
C ARG A 196 -4.10 -4.07 2.79
N VAL A 197 -2.95 -4.35 3.37
CA VAL A 197 -1.69 -3.65 3.05
C VAL A 197 -1.36 -3.75 1.56
N SER A 198 -1.63 -4.91 0.94
CA SER A 198 -1.44 -5.07 -0.52
C SER A 198 -2.38 -4.17 -1.32
N ARG A 199 -3.64 -4.02 -0.90
CA ARG A 199 -4.61 -3.14 -1.57
C ARG A 199 -4.31 -1.65 -1.33
N ILE A 200 -3.85 -1.27 -0.14
CA ILE A 200 -3.38 0.10 0.14
C ILE A 200 -2.17 0.43 -0.73
N ALA A 201 -1.20 -0.48 -0.84
CA ALA A 201 -0.05 -0.32 -1.72
C ALA A 201 -0.45 -0.14 -3.19
N ALA A 202 -1.42 -0.93 -3.66
CA ALA A 202 -1.96 -0.81 -5.01
C ALA A 202 -2.68 0.53 -5.23
N LEU A 203 -3.49 0.97 -4.25
CA LEU A 203 -4.14 2.29 -4.27
C LEU A 203 -3.11 3.41 -4.38
N ARG A 204 -2.09 3.40 -3.49
CA ARG A 204 -1.01 4.38 -3.48
C ARG A 204 -0.30 4.45 -4.84
N ASN A 205 0.06 3.31 -5.40
CA ASN A 205 0.72 3.26 -6.70
C ASN A 205 -0.16 3.85 -7.80
N ARG A 206 -1.46 3.52 -7.86
CA ARG A 206 -2.40 4.10 -8.82
C ARG A 206 -2.48 5.62 -8.70
N MET A 207 -2.53 6.16 -7.47
CA MET A 207 -2.56 7.60 -7.24
C MET A 207 -1.29 8.28 -7.77
N PHE A 208 -0.11 7.72 -7.50
CA PHE A 208 1.17 8.31 -7.93
C PHE A 208 1.46 8.15 -9.43
N HIS A 209 0.99 7.06 -10.06
CA HIS A 209 1.15 6.82 -11.50
C HIS A 209 0.01 7.38 -12.34
N TRP A 210 -0.91 8.12 -11.74
CA TRP A 210 -2.07 8.70 -12.43
C TRP A 210 -2.95 7.66 -13.12
N ASP A 211 -2.95 6.42 -12.62
CA ASP A 211 -3.82 5.36 -13.10
C ASP A 211 -5.29 5.65 -12.77
N ASN A 212 -6.20 5.10 -13.56
CA ASN A 212 -7.64 5.28 -13.41
C ASN A 212 -8.14 4.79 -12.03
N LEU A 213 -8.83 5.67 -11.29
CA LEU A 213 -9.45 5.37 -9.99
C LEU A 213 -10.95 5.10 -10.08
N THR A 214 -11.61 5.39 -11.20
CA THR A 214 -13.08 5.32 -11.34
C THR A 214 -13.64 3.93 -11.07
N ALA A 215 -12.87 2.88 -11.40
CA ALA A 215 -13.24 1.50 -11.15
C ALA A 215 -13.04 1.02 -9.70
N LEU A 216 -12.44 1.84 -8.83
CA LEU A 216 -12.18 1.45 -7.44
C LEU A 216 -13.43 1.63 -6.57
N ASP A 217 -13.61 0.70 -5.65
CA ASP A 217 -14.49 0.85 -4.50
C ASP A 217 -13.76 1.70 -3.44
N ILE A 218 -14.04 3.01 -3.43
CA ILE A 218 -13.42 3.99 -2.53
C ILE A 218 -13.71 3.64 -1.07
N LYS A 219 -14.96 3.27 -0.75
CA LYS A 219 -15.36 2.88 0.61
C LYS A 219 -14.55 1.68 1.12
N MET A 220 -14.36 0.68 0.26
CA MET A 220 -13.54 -0.49 0.61
C MET A 220 -12.08 -0.09 0.83
N ARG A 221 -11.50 0.81 0.01
CA ARG A 221 -10.11 1.25 0.16
C ARG A 221 -9.91 2.03 1.46
N TYR A 222 -10.81 2.93 1.77
CA TYR A 222 -10.79 3.66 3.05
C TYR A 222 -10.92 2.72 4.24
N ARG A 223 -11.85 1.77 4.18
CA ARG A 223 -11.99 0.74 5.22
C ARG A 223 -10.73 -0.11 5.39
N ASP A 224 -10.04 -0.48 4.30
CA ASP A 224 -8.75 -1.19 4.40
C ASP A 224 -7.71 -0.39 5.19
N ILE A 225 -7.65 0.93 4.97
CA ILE A 225 -6.76 1.85 5.70
C ILE A 225 -7.13 1.88 7.18
N ASN A 226 -8.41 2.14 7.49
CA ASN A 226 -8.89 2.20 8.88
C ASN A 226 -8.64 0.89 9.63
N GLU A 227 -8.93 -0.28 9.02
CA GLU A 227 -8.75 -1.58 9.65
C GLU A 227 -7.27 -1.91 9.91
N VAL A 228 -6.32 -1.47 9.07
CA VAL A 228 -4.88 -1.61 9.34
C VAL A 228 -4.46 -0.70 10.50
N LEU A 229 -4.88 0.55 10.50
CA LEU A 229 -4.58 1.51 11.58
C LEU A 229 -5.16 1.04 12.92
N SER A 230 -6.43 0.60 12.92
CA SER A 230 -7.09 0.08 14.11
C SER A 230 -6.46 -1.21 14.64
N ALA A 231 -5.91 -2.05 13.77
CA ALA A 231 -5.17 -3.24 14.17
C ALA A 231 -3.85 -2.90 14.88
N ILE A 232 -3.21 -1.80 14.52
CA ILE A 232 -2.03 -1.26 15.21
C ILE A 232 -2.47 -0.61 16.53
N ASN A 233 -3.37 0.37 16.46
CA ASN A 233 -3.93 1.07 17.60
C ASN A 233 -5.36 1.56 17.28
N PRO A 234 -6.40 1.17 18.05
CA PRO A 234 -7.78 1.59 17.80
C PRO A 234 -7.97 3.10 17.75
N LEU A 235 -7.19 3.86 18.52
CA LEU A 235 -7.26 5.33 18.51
C LEU A 235 -6.85 5.93 17.15
N LEU A 236 -5.95 5.27 16.40
CA LEU A 236 -5.59 5.72 15.06
C LEU A 236 -6.77 5.58 14.08
N GLY A 237 -7.51 4.47 14.16
CA GLY A 237 -8.72 4.30 13.34
C GLY A 237 -9.80 5.32 13.67
N THR A 238 -10.08 5.54 14.94
CA THR A 238 -11.05 6.56 15.41
C THR A 238 -10.64 7.97 14.98
N TRP A 239 -9.36 8.30 15.13
CA TRP A 239 -8.83 9.60 14.70
C TRP A 239 -8.94 9.78 13.18
N LEU A 240 -8.63 8.74 12.39
CA LEU A 240 -8.77 8.78 10.95
C LEU A 240 -10.22 9.07 10.55
N ASP A 241 -11.19 8.36 11.15
CA ASP A 241 -12.60 8.54 10.84
C ASP A 241 -13.06 9.94 11.22
N SER A 242 -12.70 10.46 12.39
CA SER A 242 -13.04 11.83 12.81
C SER A 242 -12.47 12.91 11.87
N SER A 243 -11.37 12.60 11.17
CA SER A 243 -10.67 13.56 10.30
C SER A 243 -11.10 13.48 8.83
N TYR A 244 -11.51 12.32 8.34
CA TYR A 244 -11.66 12.09 6.89
C TYR A 244 -12.96 11.40 6.46
N GLU A 245 -13.75 10.78 7.37
CA GLU A 245 -14.94 10.00 6.99
C GLU A 245 -15.98 10.85 6.25
N SER A 246 -16.19 12.09 6.67
CA SER A 246 -17.12 13.01 6.02
C SER A 246 -16.72 13.30 4.57
N GLU A 247 -15.44 13.61 4.32
CA GLU A 247 -14.93 13.89 2.97
C GLU A 247 -14.98 12.63 2.07
N ILE A 248 -14.72 11.45 2.65
CA ILE A 248 -14.82 10.18 1.95
C ILE A 248 -16.26 9.88 1.54
N ASN A 249 -17.22 10.09 2.44
CA ASN A 249 -18.64 9.88 2.13
C ASN A 249 -19.11 10.85 1.04
N GLN A 250 -18.74 12.13 1.14
CA GLN A 250 -19.04 13.12 0.10
C GLN A 250 -18.46 12.72 -1.26
N LEU A 251 -17.19 12.27 -1.29
CA LEU A 251 -16.55 11.78 -2.51
C LEU A 251 -17.29 10.58 -3.13
N ILE A 252 -17.84 9.68 -2.30
CA ILE A 252 -18.60 8.53 -2.78
C ILE A 252 -19.93 8.99 -3.40
N ASP A 253 -20.60 9.92 -2.75
CA ASP A 253 -21.90 10.47 -3.18
C ASP A 253 -21.76 11.30 -4.46
N ASP A 254 -20.65 12.05 -4.62
CA ASP A 254 -20.34 12.86 -5.79
C ASP A 254 -19.87 12.05 -7.01
N LYS A 255 -19.74 10.72 -6.89
CA LYS A 255 -19.28 9.89 -7.99
C LYS A 255 -20.28 9.91 -9.15
N PRO A 256 -19.85 10.29 -10.38
CA PRO A 256 -20.70 10.28 -11.55
C PRO A 256 -21.36 8.88 -11.78
N SER A 257 -22.67 8.87 -12.00
CA SER A 257 -23.48 7.64 -12.03
C SER A 257 -23.14 6.68 -13.19
N TRP A 258 -22.60 7.20 -14.30
CA TRP A 258 -22.16 6.39 -15.45
C TRP A 258 -20.80 5.68 -15.20
N LEU A 259 -20.03 6.10 -14.21
CA LEU A 259 -18.79 5.42 -13.85
C LEU A 259 -19.14 4.09 -13.17
N LYS A 260 -19.01 3.00 -13.92
CA LYS A 260 -19.37 1.66 -13.47
C LYS A 260 -18.67 1.30 -12.16
N PRO A 261 -19.41 0.74 -11.17
CA PRO A 261 -18.76 0.16 -10.00
C PRO A 261 -17.83 -0.97 -10.44
N TYR A 262 -16.73 -1.14 -9.72
CA TYR A 262 -15.82 -2.27 -9.92
C TYR A 262 -16.59 -3.57 -9.68
N LEU A 263 -17.02 -4.22 -10.76
CA LEU A 263 -17.48 -5.60 -10.69
C LEU A 263 -16.21 -6.44 -10.45
N SER A 264 -16.04 -6.92 -9.21
CA SER A 264 -15.02 -7.93 -8.94
C SER A 264 -15.29 -9.08 -9.91
N LYS A 265 -14.37 -9.30 -10.86
CA LYS A 265 -14.38 -10.55 -11.61
C LYS A 265 -14.25 -11.66 -10.57
N LYS A 266 -15.33 -12.43 -10.44
CA LYS A 266 -15.39 -13.63 -9.58
C LYS A 266 -14.36 -14.67 -10.00
#